data_48fb5b4f3b42cf5081491e9906aee0fd
#
_entry.id   48fb5b4f3b42cf5081491e9906aee0fd
#
_cell.length_a   1.000
_cell.length_b   1.000
_cell.length_c   1.000
_cell.angle_alpha   90.00
_cell.angle_beta   90.00
_cell.angle_gamma   90.00
#
_symmetry.space_group_name_H-M   'P 1'
#
loop_
_entity.id
_entity.type
_entity.pdbx_description
1 polymer ?
#
loop_
_entity_poly.entity_id
_entity_poly.type
_entity_poly.pdbx_seq_one_letter_code
_entity_poly.pdbx_strand_id
1 'polypeptide(L)'
;MKKKVPAYNGTLRDHTIMCPYCISECSGIRIFGKRIKSIAFSTDVAIIKNINADAIIAVYPFTPQAAISQSIISISDVPVFVGVGGGLTGGKRSVRLALQAEHQGAYGVVVNAPIADEVITEIKQVVDIPVIATIASVHTDVRRKLEAGADILNVS
;
A
#
# COMPACT_ATOMS: atom_id res chain seq x y z
N MET A 1 -33.22 -7.58 -16.45
CA MET A 1 -32.30 -7.62 -17.63
C MET A 1 -30.95 -7.02 -17.23
N LYS A 2 -29.85 -7.79 -17.34
CA LYS A 2 -28.50 -7.24 -17.10
C LYS A 2 -28.18 -6.27 -18.24
N LYS A 3 -27.92 -5.01 -17.91
CA LYS A 3 -27.47 -4.02 -18.92
C LYS A 3 -26.11 -4.44 -19.48
N LYS A 4 -26.00 -4.49 -20.81
CA LYS A 4 -24.72 -4.73 -21.50
C LYS A 4 -23.86 -3.48 -21.35
N VAL A 5 -22.71 -3.63 -20.74
CA VAL A 5 -21.72 -2.54 -20.59
C VAL A 5 -20.79 -2.58 -21.81
N PRO A 6 -20.76 -1.53 -22.64
CA PRO A 6 -19.78 -1.46 -23.73
C PRO A 6 -18.37 -1.47 -23.17
N ALA A 7 -17.45 -2.19 -23.82
CA ALA A 7 -16.03 -2.22 -23.47
C ALA A 7 -15.20 -1.92 -24.72
N TYR A 8 -14.13 -1.20 -24.54
CA TYR A 8 -13.12 -0.93 -25.55
C TYR A 8 -11.75 -1.37 -25.04
N ASN A 9 -11.08 -2.19 -25.81
CA ASN A 9 -9.73 -2.69 -25.53
C ASN A 9 -8.80 -2.23 -26.64
N GLY A 10 -7.77 -1.45 -26.27
CA GLY A 10 -6.73 -1.05 -27.20
C GLY A 10 -5.69 -2.15 -27.38
N THR A 11 -5.06 -2.22 -28.57
CA THR A 11 -4.03 -3.24 -28.85
C THR A 11 -2.66 -2.87 -28.29
N LEU A 12 -2.35 -1.57 -28.18
CA LEU A 12 -1.03 -1.08 -27.74
C LEU A 12 -1.03 -0.55 -26.29
N ARG A 13 -2.20 -0.35 -25.71
CA ARG A 13 -2.36 0.23 -24.36
C ARG A 13 -3.09 -0.69 -23.40
N ASP A 14 -3.22 -1.95 -23.76
CA ASP A 14 -3.73 -2.96 -22.83
C ASP A 14 -2.65 -3.29 -21.78
N HIS A 15 -3.09 -3.72 -20.61
CA HIS A 15 -2.16 -4.12 -19.55
C HIS A 15 -1.31 -5.30 -20.01
N THR A 16 0.00 -5.13 -19.99
CA THR A 16 0.94 -6.17 -20.43
C THR A 16 1.30 -7.15 -19.31
N ILE A 17 1.12 -6.72 -18.05
CA ILE A 17 1.36 -7.55 -16.86
C ILE A 17 0.01 -7.84 -16.22
N MET A 18 -0.37 -9.12 -16.21
CA MET A 18 -1.66 -9.57 -15.69
C MET A 18 -1.49 -10.21 -14.32
N CYS A 19 -2.23 -9.72 -13.32
CA CYS A 19 -2.36 -10.42 -12.05
C CYS A 19 -2.99 -11.80 -12.28
N PRO A 20 -2.52 -12.86 -11.58
CA PRO A 20 -3.13 -14.18 -11.66
C PRO A 20 -4.65 -14.13 -11.38
N TYR A 21 -5.44 -14.81 -12.22
CA TYR A 21 -6.90 -14.76 -12.12
C TYR A 21 -7.44 -15.21 -10.75
N CYS A 22 -6.77 -16.17 -10.10
CA CYS A 22 -7.16 -16.66 -8.77
C CYS A 22 -7.23 -15.56 -7.71
N ILE A 23 -6.47 -14.46 -7.87
CA ILE A 23 -6.53 -13.30 -6.97
C ILE A 23 -7.92 -12.65 -7.02
N SER A 24 -8.61 -12.69 -8.15
CA SER A 24 -9.96 -12.14 -8.30
C SER A 24 -11.02 -12.86 -7.46
N GLU A 25 -10.74 -14.08 -7.02
CA GLU A 25 -11.62 -14.88 -6.17
C GLU A 25 -11.55 -14.48 -4.69
N CYS A 26 -10.50 -13.74 -4.28
CA CYS A 26 -10.38 -13.22 -2.93
C CYS A 26 -11.51 -12.24 -2.59
N SER A 27 -11.87 -12.15 -1.31
CA SER A 27 -12.83 -11.15 -0.83
C SER A 27 -12.34 -9.72 -1.07
N GLY A 28 -11.01 -9.52 -0.97
CA GLY A 28 -10.39 -8.22 -0.98
C GLY A 28 -10.71 -7.38 0.25
N ILE A 29 -10.28 -6.14 0.24
CA ILE A 29 -10.56 -5.14 1.26
C ILE A 29 -11.23 -3.92 0.61
N ARG A 30 -12.03 -3.20 1.38
CA ARG A 30 -12.66 -1.97 0.91
C ARG A 30 -12.04 -0.78 1.65
N ILE A 31 -11.42 0.12 0.90
CA ILE A 31 -10.81 1.34 1.42
C ILE A 31 -11.43 2.52 0.67
N PHE A 32 -11.98 3.49 1.40
CA PHE A 32 -12.67 4.65 0.85
C PHE A 32 -13.67 4.30 -0.27
N GLY A 33 -14.44 3.21 -0.05
CA GLY A 33 -15.44 2.73 -1.01
C GLY A 33 -14.89 1.91 -2.17
N LYS A 34 -13.58 1.94 -2.45
CA LYS A 34 -12.95 1.14 -3.49
C LYS A 34 -12.58 -0.25 -2.98
N ARG A 35 -12.99 -1.29 -3.71
CA ARG A 35 -12.62 -2.68 -3.40
C ARG A 35 -11.27 -3.00 -4.03
N ILE A 36 -10.33 -3.44 -3.21
CA ILE A 36 -8.97 -3.81 -3.61
C ILE A 36 -8.80 -5.30 -3.37
N LYS A 37 -8.48 -6.05 -4.40
CA LYS A 37 -8.23 -7.50 -4.36
C LYS A 37 -6.78 -7.84 -4.68
N SER A 38 -6.17 -7.11 -5.61
CA SER A 38 -4.80 -7.32 -6.05
C SER A 38 -3.93 -6.12 -5.72
N ILE A 39 -2.75 -6.38 -5.19
CA ILE A 39 -1.78 -5.34 -4.86
C ILE A 39 -0.43 -5.76 -5.43
N ALA A 40 0.17 -4.90 -6.23
CA ALA A 40 1.51 -5.12 -6.75
C ALA A 40 2.57 -4.40 -5.90
N PHE A 41 3.62 -5.13 -5.57
CA PHE A 41 4.81 -4.55 -4.91
C PHE A 41 5.78 -4.08 -5.98
N SER A 42 5.86 -2.79 -6.19
CA SER A 42 6.80 -2.24 -7.16
C SER A 42 7.07 -0.75 -6.93
N THR A 43 8.28 -0.34 -7.26
CA THR A 43 8.68 1.06 -7.43
C THR A 43 9.12 1.34 -8.86
N ASP A 44 9.09 0.33 -9.73
CA ASP A 44 9.36 0.47 -11.16
C ASP A 44 8.16 1.11 -11.85
N VAL A 45 8.36 2.31 -12.37
CA VAL A 45 7.30 3.10 -13.01
C VAL A 45 6.73 2.42 -14.27
N ALA A 46 7.54 1.66 -15.00
CA ALA A 46 7.08 0.93 -16.18
C ALA A 46 6.14 -0.22 -15.78
N ILE A 47 6.46 -0.93 -14.71
CA ILE A 47 5.59 -1.97 -14.15
C ILE A 47 4.30 -1.34 -13.62
N ILE A 48 4.38 -0.28 -12.83
CA ILE A 48 3.23 0.40 -12.23
C ILE A 48 2.24 0.86 -13.30
N LYS A 49 2.73 1.36 -14.43
CA LYS A 49 1.88 1.83 -15.54
C LYS A 49 1.29 0.71 -16.41
N ASN A 50 1.84 -0.50 -16.34
CA ASN A 50 1.48 -1.60 -17.26
C ASN A 50 0.96 -2.86 -16.54
N ILE A 51 0.65 -2.77 -15.26
CA ILE A 51 0.03 -3.86 -14.50
C ILE A 51 -1.45 -3.60 -14.24
N ASN A 52 -2.27 -4.65 -14.26
CA ASN A 52 -3.69 -4.56 -13.97
C ASN A 52 -4.06 -4.76 -12.49
N ALA A 53 -3.11 -4.56 -11.57
CA ALA A 53 -3.39 -4.61 -10.14
C ALA A 53 -4.35 -3.49 -9.70
N ASP A 54 -5.12 -3.75 -8.66
CA ASP A 54 -6.06 -2.77 -8.09
C ASP A 54 -5.36 -1.67 -7.27
N ALA A 55 -4.14 -1.93 -6.80
CA ALA A 55 -3.33 -1.01 -6.03
C ALA A 55 -1.84 -1.35 -6.13
N ILE A 56 -1.00 -0.40 -5.70
CA ILE A 56 0.46 -0.55 -5.62
C ILE A 56 0.92 -0.40 -4.17
N ILE A 57 1.86 -1.23 -3.73
CA ILE A 57 2.68 -0.99 -2.54
C ILE A 57 4.07 -0.53 -2.99
N ALA A 58 4.41 0.70 -2.66
CA ALA A 58 5.70 1.31 -2.95
C ALA A 58 6.58 1.26 -1.69
N VAL A 59 7.32 0.18 -1.55
CA VAL A 59 8.27 -0.07 -0.47
C VAL A 59 9.60 -0.44 -1.08
N TYR A 60 10.70 0.08 -0.54
CA TYR A 60 12.05 -0.15 -1.03
C TYR A 60 13.05 -0.20 0.15
N PRO A 61 14.24 -0.82 0.00
CA PRO A 61 15.14 -1.13 1.10
C PRO A 61 16.02 0.05 1.52
N PHE A 62 15.50 1.26 1.41
CA PHE A 62 16.19 2.50 1.80
C PHE A 62 15.29 3.34 2.68
N THR A 63 15.86 4.32 3.38
CA THR A 63 15.06 5.31 4.12
C THR A 63 14.03 5.97 3.20
N PRO A 64 12.76 5.98 3.56
CA PRO A 64 11.72 6.58 2.73
C PRO A 64 12.00 8.05 2.44
N GLN A 65 11.78 8.43 1.18
CA GLN A 65 11.98 9.79 0.68
C GLN A 65 10.67 10.30 0.06
N ALA A 66 10.24 11.46 0.49
CA ALA A 66 9.00 12.07 0.03
C ALA A 66 8.94 12.27 -1.49
N ALA A 67 10.07 12.60 -2.11
CA ALA A 67 10.15 12.78 -3.56
C ALA A 67 9.85 11.48 -4.34
N ILE A 68 10.30 10.32 -3.84
CA ILE A 68 10.03 9.03 -4.45
C ILE A 68 8.54 8.68 -4.31
N SER A 69 8.00 8.80 -3.10
CA SER A 69 6.58 8.55 -2.83
C SER A 69 5.69 9.44 -3.69
N GLN A 70 5.98 10.73 -3.77
CA GLN A 70 5.23 11.68 -4.59
C GLN A 70 5.29 11.32 -6.08
N SER A 71 6.46 10.93 -6.58
CA SER A 71 6.61 10.52 -7.98
C SER A 71 5.75 9.32 -8.32
N ILE A 72 5.77 8.29 -7.46
CA ILE A 72 4.97 7.08 -7.68
C ILE A 72 3.47 7.37 -7.59
N ILE A 73 3.04 8.15 -6.60
CA ILE A 73 1.63 8.56 -6.48
C ILE A 73 1.18 9.33 -7.73
N SER A 74 2.03 10.21 -8.25
CA SER A 74 1.69 11.06 -9.40
C SER A 74 1.56 10.29 -10.71
N ILE A 75 2.31 9.20 -10.88
CA ILE A 75 2.27 8.40 -12.11
C ILE A 75 1.26 7.27 -12.08
N SER A 76 0.86 6.82 -10.89
CA SER A 76 -0.01 5.66 -10.73
C SER A 76 -1.46 6.00 -11.08
N ASP A 77 -2.11 5.13 -11.86
CA ASP A 77 -3.55 5.22 -12.15
C ASP A 77 -4.41 4.53 -11.09
N VAL A 78 -3.77 3.88 -10.12
CA VAL A 78 -4.44 3.14 -9.04
C VAL A 78 -3.93 3.61 -7.67
N PRO A 79 -4.65 3.31 -6.57
CA PRO A 79 -4.21 3.66 -5.22
C PRO A 79 -2.79 3.20 -4.91
N VAL A 80 -2.03 4.04 -4.21
CA VAL A 80 -0.67 3.74 -3.77
C VAL A 80 -0.60 3.71 -2.25
N PHE A 81 -0.05 2.63 -1.71
CA PHE A 81 0.36 2.50 -0.32
C PHE A 81 1.87 2.72 -0.25
N VAL A 82 2.33 3.62 0.60
CA VAL A 82 3.74 4.00 0.65
C VAL A 82 4.42 3.58 1.95
N GLY A 83 5.66 3.09 1.84
CA GLY A 83 6.49 2.77 2.98
C GLY A 83 6.93 4.02 3.73
N VAL A 84 6.74 4.02 5.06
CA VAL A 84 7.07 5.18 5.91
C VAL A 84 8.05 4.85 7.04
N GLY A 85 8.50 3.60 7.15
CA GLY A 85 9.48 3.20 8.14
C GLY A 85 9.53 1.71 8.38
N GLY A 86 10.37 1.36 9.34
CA GLY A 86 10.76 0.00 9.70
C GLY A 86 12.27 -0.18 9.57
N GLY A 87 12.85 -1.10 10.33
CA GLY A 87 14.29 -1.26 10.41
C GLY A 87 14.96 -0.03 11.04
N LEU A 88 15.81 0.66 10.27
CA LEU A 88 16.55 1.84 10.77
C LEU A 88 15.71 3.13 10.77
N THR A 89 14.60 3.16 10.08
CA THR A 89 13.69 4.33 10.05
C THR A 89 12.52 4.11 10.98
N GLY A 90 12.48 4.84 12.08
CA GLY A 90 11.45 4.68 13.11
C GLY A 90 11.16 5.97 13.86
N GLY A 91 10.39 5.84 14.96
CA GLY A 91 10.04 6.93 15.85
C GLY A 91 9.36 8.09 15.13
N LYS A 92 9.65 9.31 15.57
CA LYS A 92 9.05 10.54 15.03
C LYS A 92 9.31 10.77 13.53
N ARG A 93 10.36 10.17 12.96
CA ARG A 93 10.61 10.26 11.51
C ARG A 93 9.52 9.52 10.74
N SER A 94 9.19 8.30 11.14
CA SER A 94 8.10 7.51 10.52
C SER A 94 6.76 8.21 10.65
N VAL A 95 6.46 8.81 11.80
CA VAL A 95 5.22 9.57 12.02
C VAL A 95 5.12 10.75 11.05
N ARG A 96 6.20 11.51 10.89
CA ARG A 96 6.23 12.65 9.94
C ARG A 96 6.09 12.20 8.49
N LEU A 97 6.77 11.11 8.12
CA LEU A 97 6.66 10.54 6.78
C LEU A 97 5.24 10.03 6.49
N ALA A 98 4.56 9.45 7.48
CA ALA A 98 3.18 9.00 7.35
C ALA A 98 2.22 10.16 7.08
N LEU A 99 2.31 11.23 7.88
CA LEU A 99 1.50 12.43 7.69
C LEU A 99 1.77 13.09 6.32
N GLN A 100 3.03 13.14 5.92
CA GLN A 100 3.40 13.68 4.60
C GLN A 100 2.86 12.82 3.47
N ALA A 101 2.92 11.48 3.59
CA ALA A 101 2.37 10.56 2.60
C ALA A 101 0.86 10.77 2.41
N GLU A 102 0.12 10.95 3.51
CA GLU A 102 -1.30 11.28 3.46
C GLU A 102 -1.55 12.59 2.71
N HIS A 103 -0.81 13.66 3.02
CA HIS A 103 -0.92 14.95 2.33
C HIS A 103 -0.58 14.84 0.83
N GLN A 104 0.26 13.89 0.43
CA GLN A 104 0.61 13.62 -0.95
C GLN A 104 -0.45 12.79 -1.70
N GLY A 105 -1.45 12.27 -1.00
CA GLY A 105 -2.53 11.49 -1.58
C GLY A 105 -2.32 9.96 -1.54
N ALA A 106 -1.43 9.47 -0.66
CA ALA A 106 -1.32 8.04 -0.40
C ALA A 106 -2.65 7.46 0.10
N TYR A 107 -2.97 6.24 -0.31
CA TYR A 107 -4.19 5.52 0.12
C TYR A 107 -4.02 4.80 1.45
N GLY A 108 -2.81 4.66 1.89
CA GLY A 108 -2.40 4.12 3.16
C GLY A 108 -0.88 4.15 3.30
N VAL A 109 -0.40 3.86 4.50
CA VAL A 109 1.02 3.80 4.81
C VAL A 109 1.43 2.41 5.25
N VAL A 110 2.64 2.01 4.90
CA VAL A 110 3.20 0.70 5.24
C VAL A 110 4.36 0.89 6.20
N VAL A 111 4.31 0.18 7.32
CA VAL A 111 5.42 0.05 8.26
C VAL A 111 6.00 -1.35 8.17
N ASN A 112 7.30 -1.43 7.89
CA ASN A 112 8.01 -2.70 7.78
C ASN A 112 8.54 -3.16 9.14
N ALA A 113 8.79 -4.45 9.26
CA ALA A 113 9.45 -5.02 10.42
C ALA A 113 10.99 -4.81 10.35
N PRO A 114 11.66 -4.59 11.51
CA PRO A 114 11.05 -4.38 12.81
C PRO A 114 10.58 -2.93 13.01
N ILE A 115 9.47 -2.77 13.72
CA ILE A 115 8.97 -1.46 14.16
C ILE A 115 8.34 -1.59 15.55
N ALA A 116 8.54 -0.59 16.39
CA ALA A 116 7.95 -0.54 17.73
C ALA A 116 6.43 -0.28 17.63
N ASP A 117 5.66 -0.91 18.51
CA ASP A 117 4.20 -0.78 18.53
C ASP A 117 3.77 0.66 18.81
N GLU A 118 4.52 1.37 19.64
CA GLU A 118 4.29 2.77 19.97
C GLU A 118 4.33 3.67 18.74
N VAL A 119 5.21 3.37 17.78
CA VAL A 119 5.29 4.13 16.51
C VAL A 119 4.05 3.93 15.66
N ILE A 120 3.49 2.71 15.64
CA ILE A 120 2.22 2.44 14.94
C ILE A 120 1.10 3.26 15.59
N THR A 121 1.04 3.28 16.92
CA THR A 121 0.06 4.07 17.68
C THR A 121 0.19 5.57 17.37
N GLU A 122 1.41 6.11 17.38
CA GLU A 122 1.66 7.52 17.06
C GLU A 122 1.27 7.85 15.62
N ILE A 123 1.57 6.97 14.65
CA ILE A 123 1.15 7.14 13.26
C ILE A 123 -0.37 7.20 13.18
N LYS A 124 -1.06 6.24 13.83
CA LYS A 124 -2.53 6.17 13.78
C LYS A 124 -3.23 7.39 14.39
N GLN A 125 -2.55 8.11 15.28
CA GLN A 125 -3.07 9.35 15.86
C GLN A 125 -3.02 10.55 14.91
N VAL A 126 -2.16 10.51 13.90
CA VAL A 126 -1.91 11.67 13.01
C VAL A 126 -2.41 11.47 11.58
N VAL A 127 -2.73 10.23 11.16
CA VAL A 127 -3.25 9.95 9.82
C VAL A 127 -4.66 9.37 9.88
N ASP A 128 -5.46 9.69 8.86
CA ASP A 128 -6.81 9.16 8.67
C ASP A 128 -6.84 8.01 7.62
N ILE A 129 -5.72 7.74 6.98
CA ILE A 129 -5.54 6.63 6.04
C ILE A 129 -5.13 5.32 6.77
N PRO A 130 -5.38 4.14 6.17
CA PRO A 130 -5.01 2.86 6.77
C PRO A 130 -3.51 2.72 7.05
N VAL A 131 -3.19 2.10 8.18
CA VAL A 131 -1.83 1.69 8.54
C VAL A 131 -1.69 0.19 8.30
N ILE A 132 -0.77 -0.17 7.41
CA ILE A 132 -0.43 -1.56 7.07
C ILE A 132 0.84 -1.95 7.81
N ALA A 133 0.78 -2.95 8.67
CA ALA A 133 1.95 -3.49 9.36
C ALA A 133 2.46 -4.77 8.69
N THR A 134 3.74 -4.81 8.36
CA THR A 134 4.37 -6.00 7.79
C THR A 134 4.74 -6.99 8.90
N ILE A 135 4.31 -8.23 8.70
CA ILE A 135 4.60 -9.39 9.55
C ILE A 135 5.63 -10.25 8.83
N ALA A 136 6.88 -10.15 9.26
CA ALA A 136 8.01 -10.86 8.64
C ALA A 136 8.49 -12.08 9.45
N SER A 137 7.82 -12.45 10.52
CA SER A 137 8.20 -13.58 11.37
C SER A 137 6.97 -14.24 11.99
N VAL A 138 7.00 -15.56 12.05
CA VAL A 138 5.99 -16.37 12.75
C VAL A 138 5.96 -16.09 14.27
N HIS A 139 7.00 -15.50 14.81
CA HIS A 139 7.08 -15.11 16.21
C HIS A 139 6.53 -13.71 16.49
N THR A 140 6.10 -12.98 15.46
CA THR A 140 5.50 -11.64 15.66
C THR A 140 4.17 -11.78 16.35
N ASP A 141 3.98 -11.05 17.44
CA ASP A 141 2.67 -10.95 18.10
C ASP A 141 1.74 -10.06 17.24
N VAL A 142 0.97 -10.72 16.40
CA VAL A 142 0.02 -10.08 15.48
C VAL A 142 -1.06 -9.28 16.22
N ARG A 143 -1.52 -9.79 17.38
CA ARG A 143 -2.55 -9.12 18.19
C ARG A 143 -2.06 -7.76 18.66
N ARG A 144 -0.83 -7.69 19.15
CA ARG A 144 -0.23 -6.43 19.59
C ARG A 144 -0.14 -5.41 18.45
N LYS A 145 0.15 -5.83 17.23
CA LYS A 145 0.16 -4.93 16.06
C LYS A 145 -1.22 -4.33 15.79
N LEU A 146 -2.26 -5.14 15.87
CA LEU A 146 -3.65 -4.67 15.71
C LEU A 146 -4.06 -3.74 16.86
N GLU A 147 -3.73 -4.10 18.10
CA GLU A 147 -4.02 -3.26 19.28
C GLU A 147 -3.26 -1.91 19.23
N ALA A 148 -2.07 -1.89 18.63
CA ALA A 148 -1.31 -0.67 18.40
C ALA A 148 -1.93 0.25 17.34
N GLY A 149 -2.86 -0.25 16.52
CA GLY A 149 -3.60 0.54 15.55
C GLY A 149 -3.33 0.17 14.08
N ALA A 150 -2.68 -0.96 13.81
CA ALA A 150 -2.59 -1.46 12.44
C ALA A 150 -3.99 -1.89 11.94
N ASP A 151 -4.39 -1.37 10.79
CA ASP A 151 -5.69 -1.68 10.18
C ASP A 151 -5.60 -2.92 9.28
N ILE A 152 -4.42 -3.14 8.69
CA ILE A 152 -4.17 -4.22 7.73
C ILE A 152 -2.82 -4.87 8.05
N LEU A 153 -2.75 -6.17 7.89
CA LEU A 153 -1.52 -6.94 8.04
C LEU A 153 -1.01 -7.40 6.67
N ASN A 154 0.25 -7.10 6.39
CA ASN A 154 0.97 -7.63 5.24
C ASN A 154 1.86 -8.78 5.72
N VAL A 155 1.48 -9.99 5.40
CA VAL A 155 2.23 -11.20 5.80
C VAL A 155 3.18 -11.58 4.68
N SER A 156 4.49 -11.62 4.99
CA SER A 156 5.53 -11.91 4.02
C SER A 156 6.50 -13.00 4.51
#